data_680d65eefdca3d2ef20e9398374e3b47
#
_entry.id   680d65eefdca3d2ef20e9398374e3b47
#
_cell.length_a   1.000
_cell.length_b   1.000
_cell.length_c   1.000
_cell.angle_alpha   90.00
_cell.angle_beta   90.00
_cell.angle_gamma   90.00
#
_symmetry.space_group_name_H-M   'P 1'
#
loop_
_entity.id
_entity.type
_entity.pdbx_description
1 polymer ?
#
loop_
_entity_poly.entity_id
_entity_poly.type
_entity_poly.pdbx_seq_one_letter_code
_entity_poly.pdbx_strand_id
1 'polypeptide(L)'
;MSGELTKRLNAEIDRRRDDLVETTRALIRIPTLNPPGDHYRDICDYLDARLARSGFTSTFVRAEGALGDSEKHPRWNIVCRHDGAAAGDCVHFNSHTDVVTVGEGWTRDPFGGEVDGDRIYGRGACDMKGGLAASIIAAEAFIVVMPDYRGAIEISGTADEETGGFGGVAHLAEEGWFNPERVQHVIIPEPLNKDRICIGHRGVWWAEIETKGRIAHGSMPFLGDCAIRHMTAVLAEMEDSLFPALASRQTAMPVVPEGARQST
;
A
#
# COMPACT_ATOMS: atom_id res chain seq x y z
N MET A 1 -7.75 21.75 18.49
CA MET A 1 -6.83 22.74 17.84
C MET A 1 -7.56 24.04 17.71
N SER A 2 -6.90 25.20 17.89
CA SER A 2 -7.55 26.47 17.64
C SER A 2 -7.81 26.62 16.13
N GLY A 3 -8.94 27.22 15.75
CA GLY A 3 -9.27 27.46 14.33
C GLY A 3 -8.20 28.24 13.55
N GLU A 4 -7.35 28.98 14.26
CA GLU A 4 -6.23 29.73 13.69
C GLU A 4 -5.08 28.80 13.23
N LEU A 5 -4.74 27.77 14.01
CA LEU A 5 -3.72 26.79 13.63
C LEU A 5 -4.16 26.02 12.37
N THR A 6 -5.41 25.59 12.32
CA THR A 6 -5.97 24.91 11.15
C THR A 6 -5.89 25.79 9.88
N LYS A 7 -6.19 27.08 10.00
CA LYS A 7 -6.06 28.02 8.89
C LYS A 7 -4.62 28.17 8.41
N ARG A 8 -3.66 28.25 9.31
CA ARG A 8 -2.22 28.35 8.98
C ARG A 8 -1.74 27.08 8.27
N LEU A 9 -2.14 25.90 8.76
CA LEU A 9 -1.79 24.61 8.13
C LEU A 9 -2.37 24.51 6.74
N ASN A 10 -3.66 24.81 6.55
CA ASN A 10 -4.30 24.78 5.24
C ASN A 10 -3.62 25.74 4.26
N ALA A 11 -3.32 26.98 4.69
CA ALA A 11 -2.60 27.94 3.86
C ALA A 11 -1.19 27.47 3.46
N GLU A 12 -0.50 26.74 4.32
CA GLU A 12 0.80 26.17 3.99
C GLU A 12 0.69 24.98 3.03
N ILE A 13 -0.31 24.12 3.21
CA ILE A 13 -0.61 23.02 2.30
C ILE A 13 -0.99 23.57 0.90
N ASP A 14 -1.82 24.60 0.83
CA ASP A 14 -2.23 25.23 -0.43
C ASP A 14 -1.01 25.79 -1.20
N ARG A 15 -0.04 26.38 -0.49
CA ARG A 15 1.21 26.86 -1.11
C ARG A 15 2.08 25.73 -1.69
N ARG A 16 1.92 24.49 -1.20
CA ARG A 16 2.68 23.31 -1.64
C ARG A 16 1.94 22.46 -2.68
N ARG A 17 0.87 22.99 -3.25
CA ARG A 17 0.05 22.24 -4.23
C ARG A 17 0.88 21.69 -5.39
N ASP A 18 1.73 22.52 -5.98
CA ASP A 18 2.57 22.09 -7.10
C ASP A 18 3.62 21.06 -6.67
N ASP A 19 4.17 21.19 -5.47
CA ASP A 19 5.10 20.23 -4.88
C ASP A 19 4.42 18.87 -4.60
N LEU A 20 3.16 18.88 -4.14
CA LEU A 20 2.35 17.66 -4.02
C LEU A 20 2.20 16.95 -5.37
N VAL A 21 1.84 17.69 -6.40
CA VAL A 21 1.66 17.15 -7.75
C VAL A 21 2.98 16.55 -8.26
N GLU A 22 4.09 17.30 -8.18
CA GLU A 22 5.38 16.82 -8.67
C GLU A 22 5.93 15.65 -7.85
N THR A 23 5.73 15.64 -6.52
CA THR A 23 6.09 14.51 -5.66
C THR A 23 5.31 13.26 -6.06
N THR A 24 4.00 13.37 -6.28
CA THR A 24 3.15 12.26 -6.74
C THR A 24 3.63 11.73 -8.09
N ARG A 25 3.89 12.62 -9.05
CA ARG A 25 4.40 12.24 -10.38
C ARG A 25 5.76 11.55 -10.33
N ALA A 26 6.67 12.05 -9.49
CA ALA A 26 7.98 11.44 -9.32
C ALA A 26 7.87 10.01 -8.74
N LEU A 27 7.01 9.80 -7.76
CA LEU A 27 6.73 8.48 -7.20
C LEU A 27 6.12 7.53 -8.24
N ILE A 28 5.17 8.00 -9.06
CA ILE A 28 4.55 7.19 -10.13
C ILE A 28 5.60 6.74 -11.14
N ARG A 29 6.56 7.59 -11.51
CA ARG A 29 7.61 7.31 -12.49
C ARG A 29 8.64 6.27 -12.06
N ILE A 30 8.62 5.87 -10.78
CA ILE A 30 9.40 4.73 -10.28
C ILE A 30 8.47 3.51 -10.30
N PRO A 31 8.62 2.56 -11.25
CA PRO A 31 7.67 1.49 -11.48
C PRO A 31 7.88 0.31 -10.53
N THR A 32 7.51 0.48 -9.28
CA THR A 32 7.64 -0.50 -8.19
C THR A 32 6.62 -1.63 -8.31
N LEU A 33 6.69 -2.38 -9.41
CA LEU A 33 5.77 -3.48 -9.69
C LEU A 33 5.95 -4.65 -8.72
N ASN A 34 4.85 -5.11 -8.15
CA ASN A 34 4.82 -6.28 -7.30
C ASN A 34 3.62 -7.21 -7.63
N PRO A 35 3.82 -8.47 -8.02
CA PRO A 35 5.13 -9.11 -8.25
C PRO A 35 5.85 -8.52 -9.46
N PRO A 36 7.19 -8.61 -9.55
CA PRO A 36 8.10 -9.39 -8.71
C PRO A 36 8.73 -8.60 -7.53
N GLY A 37 8.50 -7.29 -7.39
CA GLY A 37 9.16 -6.42 -6.41
C GLY A 37 10.28 -5.60 -7.04
N ASP A 38 9.98 -4.94 -8.15
CA ASP A 38 10.93 -4.10 -8.87
C ASP A 38 11.11 -2.74 -8.17
N HIS A 39 12.30 -2.16 -8.33
CA HIS A 39 12.61 -0.77 -7.98
C HIS A 39 12.35 -0.34 -6.52
N TYR A 40 12.27 -1.27 -5.55
CA TYR A 40 12.10 -0.91 -4.15
C TYR A 40 13.26 -0.07 -3.60
N ARG A 41 14.50 -0.36 -4.03
CA ARG A 41 15.63 0.46 -3.63
C ARG A 41 15.56 1.87 -4.22
N ASP A 42 15.17 2.00 -5.48
CA ASP A 42 15.11 3.28 -6.17
C ASP A 42 14.08 4.22 -5.53
N ILE A 43 12.91 3.68 -5.14
CA ILE A 43 11.89 4.49 -4.46
C ILE A 43 12.32 4.87 -3.04
N CYS A 44 13.04 3.99 -2.32
CA CYS A 44 13.62 4.32 -1.02
C CYS A 44 14.67 5.42 -1.15
N ASP A 45 15.56 5.35 -2.15
CA ASP A 45 16.57 6.40 -2.43
C ASP A 45 15.91 7.74 -2.78
N TYR A 46 14.81 7.72 -3.54
CA TYR A 46 14.03 8.92 -3.81
C TYR A 46 13.45 9.53 -2.53
N LEU A 47 12.83 8.70 -1.68
CA LEU A 47 12.22 9.15 -0.42
C LEU A 47 13.26 9.72 0.54
N ASP A 48 14.43 9.08 0.66
CA ASP A 48 15.56 9.59 1.45
C ASP A 48 15.96 10.98 0.97
N ALA A 49 16.29 11.12 -0.31
CA ALA A 49 16.71 12.39 -0.89
C ALA A 49 15.61 13.48 -0.79
N ARG A 50 14.34 13.09 -0.92
CA ARG A 50 13.20 14.01 -0.85
C ARG A 50 12.98 14.53 0.57
N LEU A 51 12.97 13.65 1.55
CA LEU A 51 12.68 13.98 2.95
C LEU A 51 13.88 14.60 3.67
N ALA A 52 15.10 14.26 3.29
CA ALA A 52 16.31 14.91 3.82
C ALA A 52 16.30 16.44 3.65
N ARG A 53 15.67 16.96 2.58
CA ARG A 53 15.51 18.40 2.34
C ARG A 53 14.72 19.11 3.45
N SER A 54 13.86 18.36 4.15
CA SER A 54 13.00 18.84 5.23
C SER A 54 13.50 18.39 6.61
N GLY A 55 14.74 17.92 6.69
CA GLY A 55 15.41 17.59 7.96
C GLY A 55 15.10 16.19 8.49
N PHE A 56 14.48 15.31 7.70
CA PHE A 56 14.31 13.91 8.10
C PHE A 56 15.62 13.14 7.99
N THR A 57 15.80 12.19 8.89
CA THR A 57 16.85 11.16 8.83
C THR A 57 16.23 9.83 8.48
N SER A 58 16.88 9.08 7.60
CA SER A 58 16.32 7.84 7.05
C SER A 58 17.07 6.60 7.54
N THR A 59 16.32 5.54 7.76
CA THR A 59 16.84 4.19 8.00
C THR A 59 16.29 3.27 6.91
N PHE A 60 17.19 2.63 6.17
CA PHE A 60 16.85 1.61 5.19
C PHE A 60 16.78 0.25 5.88
N VAL A 61 15.71 -0.49 5.64
CA VAL A 61 15.48 -1.81 6.23
C VAL A 61 15.22 -2.82 5.12
N ARG A 62 16.13 -3.78 4.94
CA ARG A 62 15.92 -4.91 4.03
C ARG A 62 15.28 -6.06 4.78
N ALA A 63 14.15 -6.53 4.29
CA ALA A 63 13.50 -7.74 4.79
C ALA A 63 14.16 -8.98 4.15
N GLU A 64 15.39 -9.27 4.57
CA GLU A 64 16.17 -10.38 4.03
C GLU A 64 15.53 -11.72 4.38
N GLY A 65 15.34 -12.58 3.37
CA GLY A 65 14.69 -13.88 3.51
C GLY A 65 13.17 -13.85 3.65
N ALA A 66 12.53 -12.68 3.58
CA ALA A 66 11.07 -12.59 3.51
C ALA A 66 10.55 -13.23 2.21
N LEU A 67 9.26 -13.56 2.20
CA LEU A 67 8.61 -14.12 1.02
C LEU A 67 8.81 -13.19 -0.18
N GLY A 68 9.40 -13.73 -1.26
CA GLY A 68 9.69 -12.98 -2.48
C GLY A 68 11.02 -12.20 -2.45
N ASP A 69 11.74 -12.10 -1.32
CA ASP A 69 13.07 -11.51 -1.28
C ASP A 69 14.07 -12.34 -2.09
N SER A 70 14.92 -11.66 -2.83
CA SER A 70 16.02 -12.24 -3.60
C SER A 70 17.07 -11.17 -3.90
N GLU A 71 18.26 -11.61 -4.36
CA GLU A 71 19.27 -10.67 -4.84
C GLU A 71 18.80 -9.82 -6.03
N LYS A 72 17.90 -10.36 -6.85
CA LYS A 72 17.34 -9.66 -8.00
C LYS A 72 16.22 -8.70 -7.62
N HIS A 73 15.40 -9.06 -6.65
CA HIS A 73 14.24 -8.30 -6.19
C HIS A 73 14.27 -8.17 -4.66
N PRO A 74 15.25 -7.40 -4.11
CA PRO A 74 15.38 -7.25 -2.66
C PRO A 74 14.25 -6.42 -2.08
N ARG A 75 13.71 -6.85 -0.94
CA ARG A 75 12.61 -6.18 -0.23
C ARG A 75 13.16 -5.05 0.63
N TRP A 76 13.25 -3.85 0.03
CA TRP A 76 13.68 -2.66 0.73
C TRP A 76 12.50 -1.85 1.25
N ASN A 77 12.62 -1.46 2.50
CA ASN A 77 11.75 -0.50 3.18
C ASN A 77 12.59 0.70 3.62
N ILE A 78 11.93 1.82 3.86
CA ILE A 78 12.54 3.01 4.42
C ILE A 78 11.67 3.57 5.54
N VAL A 79 12.30 4.00 6.64
CA VAL A 79 11.64 4.76 7.71
C VAL A 79 12.38 6.08 7.86
N CYS A 80 11.70 7.17 7.59
CA CYS A 80 12.23 8.53 7.67
C CYS A 80 11.64 9.22 8.91
N ARG A 81 12.49 9.81 9.76
CA ARG A 81 12.11 10.41 11.03
C ARG A 81 12.57 11.86 11.14
N HIS A 82 11.68 12.71 11.63
CA HIS A 82 11.97 14.07 12.03
C HIS A 82 11.61 14.25 13.51
N ASP A 83 12.58 14.61 14.33
CA ASP A 83 12.38 14.88 15.76
C ASP A 83 12.03 16.34 16.00
N GLY A 84 11.00 16.56 16.84
CA GLY A 84 10.62 17.90 17.30
C GLY A 84 11.57 18.45 18.37
N ALA A 85 11.27 19.64 18.85
CA ALA A 85 12.11 20.39 19.79
C ALA A 85 12.23 19.74 21.19
N ALA A 86 11.32 18.84 21.56
CA ALA A 86 11.32 18.11 22.82
C ALA A 86 10.61 16.76 22.71
N ALA A 87 10.84 15.88 23.68
CA ALA A 87 10.17 14.58 23.75
C ALA A 87 8.64 14.71 23.77
N GLY A 88 7.96 13.79 23.15
CA GLY A 88 6.50 13.68 23.03
C GLY A 88 6.12 12.48 22.18
N ASP A 89 4.86 12.40 21.79
CA ASP A 89 4.33 11.30 20.99
C ASP A 89 4.90 11.29 19.56
N CYS A 90 5.03 10.09 19.00
CA CYS A 90 5.38 9.88 17.60
C CYS A 90 4.12 9.63 16.78
N VAL A 91 3.95 10.40 15.70
CA VAL A 91 2.95 10.15 14.66
C VAL A 91 3.67 9.52 13.45
N HIS A 92 3.27 8.34 13.06
CA HIS A 92 3.85 7.59 11.97
C HIS A 92 2.87 7.50 10.79
N PHE A 93 3.27 7.97 9.62
CA PHE A 93 2.56 7.75 8.37
C PHE A 93 3.13 6.49 7.71
N ASN A 94 2.33 5.44 7.63
CA ASN A 94 2.73 4.21 6.94
C ASN A 94 2.08 4.15 5.56
N SER A 95 2.91 4.01 4.52
CA SER A 95 2.45 3.90 3.14
C SER A 95 3.22 2.82 2.42
N HIS A 96 2.52 1.99 1.64
CA HIS A 96 3.20 1.09 0.74
C HIS A 96 3.70 1.82 -0.51
N THR A 97 4.75 1.26 -1.11
CA THR A 97 5.40 1.84 -2.29
C THR A 97 5.18 1.00 -3.53
N ASP A 98 4.81 -0.26 -3.38
CA ASP A 98 4.55 -1.17 -4.48
C ASP A 98 3.23 -0.87 -5.18
N VAL A 99 3.10 -1.42 -6.36
CA VAL A 99 1.91 -1.32 -7.19
C VAL A 99 1.69 -2.64 -7.92
N VAL A 100 0.43 -3.03 -8.11
CA VAL A 100 0.08 -4.21 -8.91
C VAL A 100 0.47 -4.04 -10.37
N THR A 101 0.53 -5.16 -11.08
CA THR A 101 0.79 -5.20 -12.53
C THR A 101 -0.16 -4.28 -13.31
N VAL A 102 0.35 -3.72 -14.40
CA VAL A 102 -0.37 -2.69 -15.17
C VAL A 102 -1.68 -3.21 -15.77
N GLY A 103 -1.69 -4.45 -16.29
CA GLY A 103 -2.82 -4.99 -17.05
C GLY A 103 -2.94 -4.36 -18.44
N GLU A 104 -4.09 -4.57 -19.06
CA GLU A 104 -4.39 -4.07 -20.41
C GLU A 104 -5.35 -2.87 -20.37
N GLY A 105 -5.51 -2.20 -21.51
CA GLY A 105 -6.51 -1.13 -21.70
C GLY A 105 -6.07 0.27 -21.26
N TRP A 106 -4.81 0.49 -20.93
CA TRP A 106 -4.30 1.83 -20.66
C TRP A 106 -4.26 2.67 -21.93
N THR A 107 -4.80 3.89 -21.84
CA THR A 107 -4.79 4.87 -22.94
C THR A 107 -3.68 5.92 -22.78
N ARG A 108 -2.99 5.90 -21.65
CA ARG A 108 -1.86 6.78 -21.30
C ARG A 108 -0.73 5.93 -20.73
N ASP A 109 0.48 6.47 -20.69
CA ASP A 109 1.60 5.78 -20.03
C ASP A 109 1.30 5.56 -18.54
N PRO A 110 1.21 4.30 -18.07
CA PRO A 110 0.90 4.00 -16.68
C PRO A 110 1.95 4.50 -15.68
N PHE A 111 3.15 4.82 -16.12
CA PHE A 111 4.22 5.37 -15.30
C PHE A 111 4.65 6.79 -15.72
N GLY A 112 3.91 7.43 -16.60
CA GLY A 112 4.18 8.80 -17.07
C GLY A 112 3.88 9.88 -16.03
N GLY A 113 2.92 9.64 -15.13
CA GLY A 113 2.45 10.66 -14.19
C GLY A 113 1.87 11.87 -14.92
N GLU A 114 1.12 11.65 -15.99
CA GLU A 114 0.52 12.72 -16.79
C GLU A 114 -0.51 13.48 -15.99
N VAL A 115 -0.49 14.81 -16.10
CA VAL A 115 -1.50 15.69 -15.49
C VAL A 115 -2.43 16.21 -16.59
N ASP A 116 -3.72 16.06 -16.39
CA ASP A 116 -4.76 16.58 -17.27
C ASP A 116 -5.88 17.18 -16.42
N GLY A 117 -5.98 18.49 -16.46
CA GLY A 117 -6.87 19.26 -15.62
C GLY A 117 -6.52 19.10 -14.13
N ASP A 118 -7.43 18.53 -13.36
CA ASP A 118 -7.33 18.29 -11.93
C ASP A 118 -6.93 16.85 -11.56
N ARG A 119 -6.50 16.06 -12.55
CA ARG A 119 -6.19 14.63 -12.39
C ARG A 119 -4.74 14.31 -12.71
N ILE A 120 -4.19 13.37 -11.95
CA ILE A 120 -2.91 12.73 -12.23
C ILE A 120 -3.18 11.29 -12.65
N TYR A 121 -2.68 10.91 -13.83
CA TYR A 121 -2.86 9.58 -14.38
C TYR A 121 -1.60 8.74 -14.16
N GLY A 122 -1.78 7.53 -13.61
CA GLY A 122 -0.71 6.58 -13.47
C GLY A 122 -1.06 5.43 -12.53
N ARG A 123 -0.39 4.30 -12.68
CA ARG A 123 -0.46 3.18 -11.76
C ARG A 123 0.10 3.61 -10.41
N GLY A 124 -0.65 3.38 -9.33
CA GLY A 124 -0.29 3.84 -7.99
C GLY A 124 -0.66 5.29 -7.68
N ALA A 125 -1.22 6.07 -8.64
CA ALA A 125 -1.64 7.44 -8.38
C ALA A 125 -2.68 7.53 -7.24
N CYS A 126 -3.61 6.58 -7.19
CA CYS A 126 -4.62 6.46 -6.16
C CYS A 126 -4.15 5.55 -5.03
N ASP A 127 -3.69 4.36 -5.35
CA ASP A 127 -3.29 3.30 -4.45
C ASP A 127 -1.77 3.05 -4.56
N MET A 128 -0.90 3.54 -3.62
CA MET A 128 -1.24 4.63 -2.68
C MET A 128 -0.18 5.74 -2.70
N LYS A 129 0.56 5.88 -3.83
CA LYS A 129 1.63 6.90 -3.97
C LYS A 129 1.12 8.35 -3.80
N GLY A 130 -0.16 8.61 -4.17
CA GLY A 130 -0.82 9.89 -3.88
C GLY A 130 -0.98 10.13 -2.38
N GLY A 131 -1.38 9.10 -1.62
CA GLY A 131 -1.46 9.15 -0.16
C GLY A 131 -0.09 9.37 0.49
N LEU A 132 0.95 8.68 0.01
CA LEU A 132 2.33 8.89 0.45
C LEU A 132 2.79 10.32 0.20
N ALA A 133 2.57 10.87 -1.00
CA ALA A 133 2.90 12.26 -1.32
C ALA A 133 2.14 13.24 -0.41
N ALA A 134 0.86 12.99 -0.15
CA ALA A 134 0.06 13.81 0.75
C ALA A 134 0.61 13.80 2.19
N SER A 135 1.07 12.65 2.68
CA SER A 135 1.72 12.52 3.99
C SER A 135 3.01 13.34 4.08
N ILE A 136 3.83 13.30 3.04
CA ILE A 136 5.06 14.10 2.95
C ILE A 136 4.73 15.59 3.06
N ILE A 137 3.81 16.07 2.24
CA ILE A 137 3.41 17.49 2.23
C ILE A 137 2.76 17.92 3.55
N ALA A 138 1.93 17.07 4.15
CA ALA A 138 1.30 17.34 5.46
C ALA A 138 2.34 17.46 6.57
N ALA A 139 3.31 16.56 6.61
CA ALA A 139 4.40 16.58 7.59
C ALA A 139 5.27 17.83 7.43
N GLU A 140 5.66 18.16 6.21
CA GLU A 140 6.47 19.36 5.90
C GLU A 140 5.72 20.66 6.26
N ALA A 141 4.44 20.75 5.91
CA ALA A 141 3.60 21.89 6.26
C ALA A 141 3.48 22.04 7.78
N PHE A 142 3.33 20.92 8.50
CA PHE A 142 3.27 20.94 9.97
C PHE A 142 4.59 21.42 10.59
N ILE A 143 5.73 20.93 10.13
CA ILE A 143 7.05 21.33 10.63
C ILE A 143 7.27 22.84 10.43
N VAL A 144 6.88 23.38 9.28
CA VAL A 144 7.01 24.84 9.01
C VAL A 144 6.09 25.67 9.89
N VAL A 145 4.85 25.23 10.10
CA VAL A 145 3.87 25.99 10.88
C VAL A 145 4.10 25.86 12.39
N MET A 146 4.68 24.75 12.85
CA MET A 146 4.92 24.40 14.23
C MET A 146 6.38 23.96 14.47
N PRO A 147 7.38 24.84 14.24
CA PRO A 147 8.79 24.44 14.31
C PRO A 147 9.23 23.91 15.68
N ASP A 148 8.57 24.36 16.76
CA ASP A 148 8.87 23.96 18.13
C ASP A 148 7.93 22.83 18.62
N TYR A 149 7.37 22.01 17.74
CA TYR A 149 6.51 20.90 18.15
C TYR A 149 7.26 19.88 19.01
N ARG A 150 6.50 19.13 19.82
CA ARG A 150 7.05 18.06 20.66
C ARG A 150 6.71 16.71 20.08
N GLY A 151 7.62 15.75 20.27
CA GLY A 151 7.50 14.39 19.74
C GLY A 151 8.23 14.21 18.43
N ALA A 152 7.76 13.29 17.61
CA ALA A 152 8.37 12.97 16.33
C ALA A 152 7.33 12.75 15.23
N ILE A 153 7.74 12.93 13.99
CA ILE A 153 6.99 12.53 12.81
C ILE A 153 7.81 11.48 12.08
N GLU A 154 7.18 10.37 11.74
CA GLU A 154 7.77 9.34 10.89
C GLU A 154 6.95 9.12 9.63
N ILE A 155 7.64 8.81 8.55
CA ILE A 155 7.06 8.41 7.27
C ILE A 155 7.79 7.14 6.84
N SER A 156 7.06 6.05 6.64
CA SER A 156 7.62 4.83 6.04
C SER A 156 7.12 4.63 4.62
N GLY A 157 8.03 4.13 3.78
CA GLY A 157 7.73 3.51 2.50
C GLY A 157 7.97 2.02 2.62
N THR A 158 6.90 1.21 2.56
CA THR A 158 6.97 -0.23 2.77
C THR A 158 6.79 -1.01 1.48
N ALA A 159 7.37 -2.20 1.43
CA ALA A 159 7.27 -3.15 0.31
C ALA A 159 6.07 -4.10 0.50
N ASP A 160 5.70 -4.79 -0.59
CA ASP A 160 4.87 -6.00 -0.61
C ASP A 160 3.44 -5.89 -0.06
N GLU A 161 2.86 -4.71 0.08
CA GLU A 161 1.47 -4.59 0.56
C GLU A 161 0.52 -5.35 -0.37
N GLU A 162 0.67 -5.18 -1.68
CA GLU A 162 -0.14 -5.78 -2.75
C GLU A 162 -0.04 -7.31 -2.83
N THR A 163 0.90 -7.90 -2.07
CA THR A 163 1.11 -9.35 -1.96
C THR A 163 1.08 -9.87 -0.52
N GLY A 164 0.53 -9.08 0.41
CA GLY A 164 0.28 -9.47 1.79
C GLY A 164 1.21 -8.87 2.84
N GLY A 165 2.13 -7.97 2.45
CA GLY A 165 2.92 -7.15 3.38
C GLY A 165 4.05 -7.86 4.13
N PHE A 166 4.41 -9.09 3.75
CA PHE A 166 5.39 -9.90 4.49
C PHE A 166 6.80 -9.30 4.49
N GLY A 167 7.26 -8.78 3.35
CA GLY A 167 8.53 -8.08 3.24
C GLY A 167 8.46 -6.60 3.61
N GLY A 168 7.28 -6.10 3.94
CA GLY A 168 6.99 -4.70 4.26
C GLY A 168 6.59 -4.49 5.71
N VAL A 169 5.34 -4.11 5.92
CA VAL A 169 4.82 -3.73 7.23
C VAL A 169 4.91 -4.85 8.28
N ALA A 170 4.74 -6.12 7.89
CA ALA A 170 4.87 -7.24 8.81
C ALA A 170 6.31 -7.36 9.33
N HIS A 171 7.31 -7.32 8.42
CA HIS A 171 8.71 -7.35 8.81
C HIS A 171 9.08 -6.16 9.73
N LEU A 172 8.65 -4.94 9.39
CA LEU A 172 8.89 -3.80 10.25
C LEU A 172 8.23 -3.94 11.63
N ALA A 173 7.06 -4.55 11.72
CA ALA A 173 6.38 -4.81 12.99
C ALA A 173 7.16 -5.84 13.84
N GLU A 174 7.66 -6.91 13.24
CA GLU A 174 8.50 -7.92 13.90
C GLU A 174 9.82 -7.33 14.42
N GLU A 175 10.42 -6.41 13.67
CA GLU A 175 11.61 -5.66 14.06
C GLU A 175 11.34 -4.54 15.10
N GLY A 176 10.08 -4.39 15.54
CA GLY A 176 9.70 -3.45 16.60
C GLY A 176 9.52 -2.00 16.15
N TRP A 177 9.47 -1.72 14.85
CA TRP A 177 9.29 -0.36 14.32
C TRP A 177 7.95 0.27 14.73
N PHE A 178 6.92 -0.53 15.03
CA PHE A 178 5.60 -0.09 15.44
C PHE A 178 5.29 -0.38 16.92
N ASN A 179 6.32 -0.63 17.75
CA ASN A 179 6.10 -0.81 19.18
C ASN A 179 5.42 0.43 19.80
N PRO A 180 4.40 0.26 20.67
CA PRO A 180 3.68 1.38 21.29
C PRO A 180 4.56 2.36 22.08
N GLU A 181 5.70 1.90 22.59
CA GLU A 181 6.68 2.75 23.27
C GLU A 181 7.42 3.69 22.29
N ARG A 182 7.49 3.31 21.01
CA ARG A 182 8.16 4.05 19.96
C ARG A 182 7.19 4.90 19.13
N VAL A 183 6.01 4.35 18.80
CA VAL A 183 4.99 4.98 17.94
C VAL A 183 3.65 4.95 18.66
N GLN A 184 3.06 6.11 18.95
CA GLN A 184 1.79 6.23 19.66
C GLN A 184 0.60 6.36 18.71
N HIS A 185 0.83 6.90 17.49
CA HIS A 185 -0.23 7.11 16.50
C HIS A 185 0.25 6.69 15.12
N VAL A 186 -0.57 5.89 14.41
CA VAL A 186 -0.30 5.49 13.03
C VAL A 186 -1.43 6.00 12.13
N ILE A 187 -1.04 6.58 11.01
CA ILE A 187 -1.94 7.02 9.94
C ILE A 187 -1.57 6.26 8.67
N ILE A 188 -2.54 5.59 8.07
CA ILE A 188 -2.38 4.86 6.80
C ILE A 188 -3.27 5.57 5.77
N PRO A 189 -2.69 6.35 4.83
CA PRO A 189 -3.44 7.19 3.89
C PRO A 189 -3.89 6.43 2.64
N GLU A 190 -4.52 5.27 2.86
CA GLU A 190 -5.13 4.47 1.80
C GLU A 190 -6.32 5.18 1.12
N PRO A 191 -6.59 4.90 -0.17
CA PRO A 191 -7.56 5.65 -0.98
C PRO A 191 -9.01 5.24 -0.72
N LEU A 192 -9.49 5.32 0.51
CA LEU A 192 -10.87 4.95 0.82
C LEU A 192 -11.88 6.02 0.42
N ASN A 193 -11.84 7.16 1.07
CA ASN A 193 -12.61 8.37 0.78
C ASN A 193 -12.15 9.49 1.73
N LYS A 194 -12.16 10.72 1.26
CA LYS A 194 -11.73 11.91 2.05
C LYS A 194 -12.56 12.17 3.32
N ASP A 195 -13.76 11.61 3.40
CA ASP A 195 -14.75 11.82 4.45
C ASP A 195 -15.00 10.56 5.30
N ARG A 196 -14.17 9.53 5.13
CA ARG A 196 -14.31 8.24 5.84
C ARG A 196 -13.02 7.78 6.45
N ILE A 197 -13.14 7.09 7.56
CA ILE A 197 -12.04 6.38 8.22
C ILE A 197 -12.36 4.90 8.18
N CYS A 198 -11.43 4.08 7.67
CA CYS A 198 -11.55 2.63 7.72
C CYS A 198 -11.37 2.16 9.15
N ILE A 199 -12.34 1.42 9.66
CA ILE A 199 -12.31 0.88 11.03
C ILE A 199 -12.04 -0.63 11.07
N GLY A 200 -11.76 -1.24 9.91
CA GLY A 200 -11.46 -2.66 9.81
C GLY A 200 -11.28 -3.12 8.37
N HIS A 201 -10.67 -4.27 8.20
CA HIS A 201 -10.43 -4.92 6.92
C HIS A 201 -11.10 -6.29 6.83
N ARG A 202 -11.38 -6.73 5.60
CA ARG A 202 -11.70 -8.15 5.35
C ARG A 202 -10.40 -8.93 5.34
N GLY A 203 -10.43 -10.15 5.87
CA GLY A 203 -9.34 -11.09 5.67
C GLY A 203 -9.30 -11.55 4.21
N VAL A 204 -8.08 -11.75 3.70
CA VAL A 204 -7.83 -12.32 2.38
C VAL A 204 -7.17 -13.68 2.56
N TRP A 205 -7.62 -14.64 1.79
CA TRP A 205 -6.99 -15.95 1.71
C TRP A 205 -6.91 -16.34 0.23
N TRP A 206 -5.71 -16.52 -0.27
CA TRP A 206 -5.43 -16.93 -1.63
C TRP A 206 -5.06 -18.39 -1.66
N ALA A 207 -5.61 -19.11 -2.61
CA ALA A 207 -5.33 -20.52 -2.80
C ALA A 207 -5.14 -20.82 -4.27
N GLU A 208 -4.22 -21.72 -4.55
CA GLU A 208 -4.05 -22.35 -5.85
C GLU A 208 -4.66 -23.75 -5.81
N ILE A 209 -5.47 -24.08 -6.80
CA ILE A 209 -6.06 -25.41 -6.97
C ILE A 209 -5.50 -26.04 -8.23
N GLU A 210 -4.74 -27.10 -8.08
CA GLU A 210 -4.20 -27.89 -9.19
C GLU A 210 -4.99 -29.19 -9.34
N THR A 211 -5.43 -29.48 -10.58
CA THR A 211 -6.02 -30.79 -10.91
C THR A 211 -5.12 -31.56 -11.86
N LYS A 212 -4.90 -32.85 -11.56
CA LYS A 212 -4.03 -33.73 -12.33
C LYS A 212 -4.84 -34.69 -13.18
N GLY A 213 -4.29 -35.06 -14.30
CA GLY A 213 -4.87 -36.01 -15.23
C GLY A 213 -3.85 -36.97 -15.81
N ARG A 214 -4.31 -37.82 -16.72
CA ARG A 214 -3.49 -38.76 -17.46
C ARG A 214 -3.75 -38.62 -18.95
N ILE A 215 -2.68 -38.42 -19.71
CA ILE A 215 -2.76 -38.28 -21.15
C ILE A 215 -3.20 -39.60 -21.83
N ALA A 216 -4.01 -39.49 -22.89
CA ALA A 216 -4.33 -40.59 -23.79
C ALA A 216 -4.45 -40.07 -25.22
N HIS A 217 -4.41 -40.99 -26.17
CA HIS A 217 -4.64 -40.64 -27.57
C HIS A 217 -6.07 -40.14 -27.76
N GLY A 218 -6.28 -39.11 -28.60
CA GLY A 218 -7.58 -38.45 -28.77
C GLY A 218 -8.70 -39.39 -29.24
N SER A 219 -8.38 -40.48 -29.97
CA SER A 219 -9.36 -41.51 -30.35
C SER A 219 -9.69 -42.52 -29.26
N MET A 220 -8.97 -42.49 -28.12
CA MET A 220 -9.13 -43.41 -26.99
C MET A 220 -9.20 -42.65 -25.65
N PRO A 221 -10.14 -41.71 -25.50
CA PRO A 221 -10.22 -40.86 -24.31
C PRO A 221 -10.52 -41.65 -23.02
N PHE A 222 -11.12 -42.83 -23.15
CA PHE A 222 -11.39 -43.74 -22.02
C PHE A 222 -10.14 -44.33 -21.36
N LEU A 223 -8.97 -44.24 -22.00
CA LEU A 223 -7.67 -44.61 -21.41
C LEU A 223 -7.02 -43.46 -20.67
N GLY A 224 -7.53 -42.25 -20.84
CA GLY A 224 -7.04 -41.03 -20.18
C GLY A 224 -7.79 -40.70 -18.91
N ASP A 225 -7.38 -39.56 -18.32
CA ASP A 225 -8.05 -38.91 -17.25
C ASP A 225 -7.96 -37.39 -17.47
N CYS A 226 -9.09 -36.70 -17.48
CA CYS A 226 -9.14 -35.30 -17.92
C CYS A 226 -9.08 -34.35 -16.72
N ALA A 227 -7.93 -33.68 -16.54
CA ALA A 227 -7.74 -32.68 -15.50
C ALA A 227 -8.77 -31.52 -15.58
N ILE A 228 -9.18 -31.12 -16.80
CA ILE A 228 -10.20 -30.08 -16.98
C ILE A 228 -11.56 -30.52 -16.40
N ARG A 229 -11.94 -31.79 -16.61
CA ARG A 229 -13.19 -32.33 -16.02
C ARG A 229 -13.13 -32.38 -14.48
N HIS A 230 -11.95 -32.67 -13.92
CA HIS A 230 -11.75 -32.60 -12.48
C HIS A 230 -11.91 -31.17 -11.98
N MET A 231 -11.28 -30.19 -12.65
CA MET A 231 -11.44 -28.78 -12.30
C MET A 231 -12.90 -28.33 -12.41
N THR A 232 -13.64 -28.75 -13.44
CA THR A 232 -15.07 -28.45 -13.55
C THR A 232 -15.87 -28.97 -12.36
N ALA A 233 -15.57 -30.17 -11.85
CA ALA A 233 -16.23 -30.73 -10.68
C ALA A 233 -15.88 -29.93 -9.41
N VAL A 234 -14.61 -29.50 -9.24
CA VAL A 234 -14.20 -28.66 -8.13
C VAL A 234 -14.93 -27.32 -8.15
N LEU A 235 -14.99 -26.66 -9.32
CA LEU A 235 -15.67 -25.38 -9.47
C LEU A 235 -17.19 -25.51 -9.18
N ALA A 236 -17.84 -26.58 -9.65
CA ALA A 236 -19.24 -26.83 -9.34
C ALA A 236 -19.47 -26.98 -7.83
N GLU A 237 -18.62 -27.73 -7.12
CA GLU A 237 -18.72 -27.88 -5.67
C GLU A 237 -18.49 -26.54 -4.92
N MET A 238 -17.59 -25.70 -5.44
CA MET A 238 -17.38 -24.35 -4.87
C MET A 238 -18.63 -23.48 -5.01
N GLU A 239 -19.30 -23.51 -6.18
CA GLU A 239 -20.55 -22.78 -6.41
C GLU A 239 -21.69 -23.30 -5.51
N ASP A 240 -21.80 -24.61 -5.35
CA ASP A 240 -22.91 -25.24 -4.62
C ASP A 240 -22.73 -25.16 -3.10
N SER A 241 -21.51 -25.22 -2.60
CA SER A 241 -21.23 -25.39 -1.17
C SER A 241 -20.40 -24.25 -0.56
N LEU A 242 -19.24 -23.89 -1.17
CA LEU A 242 -18.30 -22.97 -0.57
C LEU A 242 -18.79 -21.51 -0.60
N PHE A 243 -19.21 -21.02 -1.75
CA PHE A 243 -19.61 -19.62 -1.88
C PHE A 243 -20.88 -19.29 -1.09
N PRO A 244 -21.93 -20.14 -1.05
CA PRO A 244 -23.06 -19.93 -0.14
C PRO A 244 -22.67 -19.94 1.35
N ALA A 245 -21.76 -20.83 1.74
CA ALA A 245 -21.27 -20.88 3.12
C ALA A 245 -20.47 -19.61 3.49
N LEU A 246 -19.65 -19.09 2.58
CA LEU A 246 -18.92 -17.82 2.77
C LEU A 246 -19.89 -16.63 2.82
N ALA A 247 -20.86 -16.58 1.92
CA ALA A 247 -21.87 -15.51 1.88
C ALA A 247 -22.73 -15.46 3.15
N SER A 248 -22.94 -16.60 3.81
CA SER A 248 -23.71 -16.69 5.06
C SER A 248 -22.93 -16.22 6.29
N ARG A 249 -21.59 -16.09 6.20
CA ARG A 249 -20.76 -15.65 7.33
C ARG A 249 -21.01 -14.19 7.64
N GLN A 250 -21.27 -13.90 8.91
CA GLN A 250 -21.45 -12.53 9.41
C GLN A 250 -20.27 -12.14 10.28
N THR A 251 -19.82 -10.88 10.14
CA THR A 251 -18.85 -10.29 11.07
C THR A 251 -19.55 -9.78 12.31
N ALA A 252 -18.91 -9.91 13.47
CA ALA A 252 -19.35 -9.30 14.72
C ALA A 252 -19.11 -7.77 14.75
N MET A 253 -18.49 -7.20 13.73
CA MET A 253 -18.29 -5.75 13.64
C MET A 253 -19.62 -5.02 13.48
N PRO A 254 -19.91 -4.03 14.36
CA PRO A 254 -21.26 -3.42 14.44
C PRO A 254 -21.60 -2.50 13.26
N VAL A 255 -20.64 -2.19 12.37
CA VAL A 255 -20.85 -1.23 11.29
C VAL A 255 -20.29 -1.76 9.98
N VAL A 256 -21.04 -2.62 9.31
CA VAL A 256 -20.84 -2.86 7.88
C VAL A 256 -21.90 -2.06 7.13
N PRO A 257 -21.55 -1.03 6.34
CA PRO A 257 -22.53 -0.30 5.55
C PRO A 257 -23.35 -1.27 4.68
N GLU A 258 -24.64 -1.01 4.57
CA GLU A 258 -25.58 -1.89 3.86
C GLU A 258 -25.16 -2.19 2.40
N GLY A 259 -24.49 -1.22 1.74
CA GLY A 259 -23.90 -1.40 0.41
C GLY A 259 -22.67 -2.33 0.33
N ALA A 260 -21.98 -2.59 1.46
CA ALA A 260 -20.85 -3.52 1.48
C ALA A 260 -21.28 -4.99 1.56
N ARG A 261 -22.58 -5.24 1.78
CA ARG A 261 -23.18 -6.61 1.79
C ARG A 261 -23.52 -7.13 0.39
N GLN A 262 -23.47 -6.27 -0.63
CA GLN A 262 -23.92 -6.60 -1.99
C GLN A 262 -22.78 -6.82 -2.99
N SER A 263 -21.53 -6.68 -2.58
CA SER A 263 -20.37 -6.95 -3.45
C SER A 263 -19.71 -8.27 -3.09
N THR A 264 -20.38 -9.37 -3.40
CA THR A 264 -19.77 -10.70 -3.58
C THR A 264 -19.86 -11.10 -5.03
#